data_2d0ad8d423f3ad8fab35b4d57f9706e5
#
_entry.id   2d0ad8d423f3ad8fab35b4d57f9706e5
#
_cell.length_a   1.000
_cell.length_b   1.000
_cell.length_c   1.000
_cell.angle_alpha   90.00
_cell.angle_beta   90.00
_cell.angle_gamma   90.00
#
_symmetry.space_group_name_H-M   'P 1'
#
loop_
_entity.id
_entity.type
_entity.pdbx_description
1 polymer ?
#
loop_
_entity_poly.entity_id
_entity_poly.type
_entity_poly.pdbx_seq_one_letter_code
_entity_poly.pdbx_strand_id
1 'polypeptide(L)'
;IFQSLDNGQIEIIDRKKEIYKNAKGQTIAPQKIENMFRDFDSIHQLFIVGDHMPYNTALVRLNKKHKDLRDIWSDKQRVRDYVANVIHSVNSFLAPFERIVAFRQVDRNFDKDLGELTEKGTFKRASILEHFKDTVESLYERSYKSFFMEDLEIQIPNWVFLQRGWTQNDLVFKDHILRHRNKRHTLRIEPGKDEIRIGAFFYQFQGKILQFEDFIRQPAYCIGNQELEEFLDYSHLRIKPINLKPTLLPGTWTDLEFSNKAKLQAEAEVEKALKHSDYSLEALKPVIMLVYSQTLHPS
;
A
#
# COMPACT_ATOMS: atom_id res chain seq x y z
N ILE A 1 -27.33 11.10 5.31
CA ILE A 1 -26.44 12.26 5.07
C ILE A 1 -26.56 12.62 3.60
N PHE A 2 -26.60 13.92 3.34
CA PHE A 2 -26.78 14.48 2.02
C PHE A 2 -25.58 15.35 1.70
N GLN A 3 -25.19 15.42 0.42
CA GLN A 3 -24.22 16.38 -0.11
C GLN A 3 -24.94 17.29 -1.10
N SER A 4 -24.71 18.59 -0.99
CA SER A 4 -25.12 19.55 -2.02
C SER A 4 -24.13 19.54 -3.16
N LEU A 5 -24.57 19.38 -4.39
CA LEU A 5 -23.76 19.50 -5.58
C LEU A 5 -23.73 20.96 -6.06
N ASP A 6 -22.71 21.33 -6.83
CA ASP A 6 -22.50 22.70 -7.36
C ASP A 6 -23.69 23.21 -8.21
N ASN A 7 -24.48 22.30 -8.76
CA ASN A 7 -25.70 22.61 -9.53
C ASN A 7 -26.96 22.78 -8.65
N GLY A 8 -26.83 22.79 -7.32
CA GLY A 8 -27.93 22.93 -6.36
C GLY A 8 -28.74 21.65 -6.13
N GLN A 9 -28.38 20.53 -6.73
CA GLN A 9 -28.99 19.22 -6.45
C GLN A 9 -28.46 18.64 -5.13
N ILE A 10 -29.29 17.82 -4.48
CA ILE A 10 -28.94 17.13 -3.24
C ILE A 10 -28.75 15.66 -3.56
N GLU A 11 -27.55 15.16 -3.29
CA GLU A 11 -27.23 13.73 -3.41
C GLU A 11 -27.31 13.05 -2.04
N ILE A 12 -27.94 11.88 -1.96
CA ILE A 12 -27.94 11.04 -0.76
C ILE A 12 -26.63 10.23 -0.75
N ILE A 13 -25.70 10.56 0.12
CA ILE A 13 -24.41 9.86 0.24
C ILE A 13 -24.61 8.52 0.94
N ASP A 14 -25.24 8.50 2.12
CA ASP A 14 -25.43 7.28 2.90
C ASP A 14 -26.40 7.50 4.06
N ARG A 15 -26.84 6.40 4.68
CA ARG A 15 -27.63 6.45 5.91
C ARG A 15 -26.73 6.74 7.10
N LYS A 16 -27.09 7.68 7.95
CA LYS A 16 -26.32 8.07 9.15
C LYS A 16 -25.90 6.86 10.02
N LYS A 17 -26.72 5.80 10.08
CA LYS A 17 -26.47 4.60 10.88
C LYS A 17 -25.46 3.62 10.24
N GLU A 18 -25.11 3.79 8.96
CA GLU A 18 -24.22 2.88 8.23
C GLU A 18 -22.84 3.47 8.01
N ILE A 19 -22.69 4.77 8.26
CA ILE A 19 -21.41 5.47 8.23
C ILE A 19 -20.60 5.07 9.45
N TYR A 20 -19.34 4.75 9.23
CA TYR A 20 -18.41 4.41 10.30
C TYR A 20 -17.14 5.26 10.28
N LYS A 21 -16.32 5.11 11.31
CA LYS A 21 -15.00 5.74 11.40
C LYS A 21 -13.92 4.67 11.38
N ASN A 22 -12.88 4.91 10.58
CA ASN A 22 -11.70 4.06 10.64
C ASN A 22 -10.89 4.30 11.93
N ALA A 23 -9.81 3.55 12.14
CA ALA A 23 -8.94 3.67 13.31
C ALA A 23 -8.31 5.06 13.50
N LYS A 24 -8.24 5.88 12.42
CA LYS A 24 -7.75 7.27 12.45
C LYS A 24 -8.86 8.30 12.65
N GLY A 25 -10.10 7.88 12.88
CA GLY A 25 -11.25 8.75 13.07
C GLY A 25 -11.85 9.35 11.80
N GLN A 26 -11.37 8.95 10.61
CA GLN A 26 -11.87 9.42 9.33
C GLN A 26 -13.21 8.76 9.01
N THR A 27 -14.17 9.54 8.57
CA THR A 27 -15.52 9.10 8.27
C THR A 27 -15.62 8.45 6.90
N ILE A 28 -16.18 7.26 6.84
CA ILE A 28 -16.36 6.46 5.61
C ILE A 28 -17.83 6.14 5.42
N ALA A 29 -18.30 6.35 4.18
CA ALA A 29 -19.65 6.02 3.73
C ALA A 29 -19.58 4.73 2.86
N PRO A 30 -19.73 3.53 3.47
CA PRO A 30 -19.47 2.28 2.76
C PRO A 30 -20.45 2.05 1.60
N GLN A 31 -21.69 2.45 1.73
CA GLN A 31 -22.68 2.29 0.67
C GLN A 31 -22.32 3.08 -0.60
N LYS A 32 -21.72 4.28 -0.43
CA LYS A 32 -21.19 5.04 -1.56
C LYS A 32 -20.15 4.25 -2.34
N ILE A 33 -19.19 3.63 -1.62
CA ILE A 33 -18.13 2.82 -2.23
C ILE A 33 -18.74 1.56 -2.88
N GLU A 34 -19.61 0.85 -2.16
CA GLU A 34 -20.31 -0.36 -2.65
C GLU A 34 -21.11 -0.08 -3.92
N ASN A 35 -21.74 1.08 -4.03
CA ASN A 35 -22.50 1.47 -5.21
C ASN A 35 -21.63 1.64 -6.46
N MET A 36 -20.35 2.05 -6.34
CA MET A 36 -19.44 2.19 -7.46
C MET A 36 -19.11 0.85 -8.15
N PHE A 37 -19.37 -0.27 -7.48
CA PHE A 37 -19.19 -1.60 -8.05
C PHE A 37 -20.39 -2.12 -8.80
N ARG A 38 -21.53 -1.44 -8.77
CA ARG A 38 -22.77 -1.86 -9.47
C ARG A 38 -22.64 -1.83 -10.99
N ASP A 39 -21.72 -1.01 -11.51
CA ASP A 39 -21.45 -0.93 -12.94
C ASP A 39 -20.63 -2.11 -13.47
N PHE A 40 -20.14 -2.97 -12.56
CA PHE A 40 -19.37 -4.16 -12.92
C PHE A 40 -20.23 -5.42 -12.76
N ASP A 41 -20.89 -5.86 -13.84
CA ASP A 41 -21.77 -7.05 -13.85
C ASP A 41 -21.07 -8.36 -13.39
N SER A 42 -19.75 -8.37 -13.39
CA SER A 42 -18.91 -9.45 -12.84
C SER A 42 -18.92 -9.54 -11.33
N ILE A 43 -19.21 -8.43 -10.64
CA ILE A 43 -19.35 -8.34 -9.18
C ILE A 43 -20.85 -8.45 -8.83
N HIS A 44 -21.25 -9.58 -8.26
CA HIS A 44 -22.64 -9.78 -7.87
C HIS A 44 -23.00 -9.02 -6.60
N GLN A 45 -22.15 -9.10 -5.57
CA GLN A 45 -22.28 -8.35 -4.33
C GLN A 45 -20.87 -8.00 -3.82
N LEU A 46 -20.72 -6.80 -3.26
CA LEU A 46 -19.49 -6.37 -2.60
C LEU A 46 -19.85 -5.68 -1.30
N PHE A 47 -19.23 -6.12 -0.22
CA PHE A 47 -19.46 -5.63 1.13
C PHE A 47 -18.17 -5.08 1.69
N ILE A 48 -18.19 -3.79 2.08
CA ILE A 48 -17.02 -3.09 2.65
C ILE A 48 -16.93 -3.31 4.15
N VAL A 49 -15.75 -3.65 4.62
CA VAL A 49 -15.39 -3.77 6.04
C VAL A 49 -14.29 -2.76 6.36
N GLY A 50 -14.42 -2.00 7.46
CA GLY A 50 -13.43 -0.99 7.81
C GLY A 50 -13.74 -0.22 9.10
N ASP A 51 -14.86 -0.53 9.78
CA ASP A 51 -15.21 0.13 11.03
C ASP A 51 -14.16 -0.13 12.12
N HIS A 52 -13.60 0.96 12.67
CA HIS A 52 -12.46 0.93 13.60
C HIS A 52 -11.20 0.24 13.10
N MET A 53 -11.12 -0.06 11.78
CA MET A 53 -9.96 -0.73 11.17
C MET A 53 -8.99 0.27 10.52
N PRO A 54 -7.70 -0.10 10.34
CA PRO A 54 -6.68 0.79 9.77
C PRO A 54 -6.91 1.13 8.30
N TYR A 55 -7.64 0.31 7.57
CA TYR A 55 -8.00 0.45 6.14
C TYR A 55 -9.26 -0.35 5.82
N ASN A 56 -9.84 -0.10 4.65
CA ASN A 56 -10.98 -0.88 4.19
C ASN A 56 -10.54 -2.17 3.50
N THR A 57 -11.33 -3.21 3.73
CA THR A 57 -11.29 -4.48 3.01
C THR A 57 -12.65 -4.80 2.42
N ALA A 58 -12.76 -5.80 1.55
CA ALA A 58 -14.00 -6.17 0.93
C ALA A 58 -14.24 -7.69 0.94
N LEU A 59 -15.49 -8.08 1.20
CA LEU A 59 -16.02 -9.39 0.88
C LEU A 59 -16.70 -9.31 -0.49
N VAL A 60 -16.28 -10.14 -1.44
CA VAL A 60 -16.69 -10.04 -2.84
C VAL A 60 -17.36 -11.33 -3.29
N ARG A 61 -18.60 -11.21 -3.71
CA ARG A 61 -19.34 -12.26 -4.40
C ARG A 61 -19.33 -12.03 -5.90
N LEU A 62 -18.84 -13.01 -6.67
CA LEU A 62 -18.69 -12.90 -8.10
C LEU A 62 -19.85 -13.54 -8.87
N ASN A 63 -20.18 -12.96 -10.01
CA ASN A 63 -21.09 -13.54 -10.99
C ASN A 63 -20.32 -14.54 -11.89
N LYS A 64 -20.35 -15.81 -11.52
CA LYS A 64 -19.66 -16.89 -12.27
C LYS A 64 -20.05 -16.99 -13.75
N LYS A 65 -21.24 -16.52 -14.12
CA LYS A 65 -21.76 -16.58 -15.49
C LYS A 65 -21.27 -15.43 -16.36
N HIS A 66 -20.63 -14.41 -15.76
CA HIS A 66 -20.11 -13.28 -16.50
C HIS A 66 -19.03 -13.72 -17.50
N LYS A 67 -19.08 -13.17 -18.73
CA LYS A 67 -18.18 -13.57 -19.83
C LYS A 67 -16.71 -13.53 -19.46
N ASP A 68 -16.26 -12.47 -18.77
CA ASP A 68 -14.85 -12.28 -18.41
C ASP A 68 -14.37 -13.24 -17.31
N LEU A 69 -15.28 -13.81 -16.52
CA LEU A 69 -14.95 -14.76 -15.45
C LEU A 69 -15.06 -16.21 -15.91
N ARG A 70 -15.95 -16.51 -16.85
CA ARG A 70 -16.22 -17.88 -17.29
C ARG A 70 -14.96 -18.61 -17.75
N ASP A 71 -14.12 -17.93 -18.54
CA ASP A 71 -12.95 -18.54 -19.16
C ASP A 71 -11.73 -18.63 -18.19
N ILE A 72 -11.76 -17.90 -17.09
CA ILE A 72 -10.68 -17.90 -16.08
C ILE A 72 -11.11 -18.55 -14.77
N TRP A 73 -12.35 -19.03 -14.65
CA TRP A 73 -12.92 -19.48 -13.38
C TRP A 73 -12.16 -20.63 -12.72
N SER A 74 -11.55 -21.51 -13.50
CA SER A 74 -10.74 -22.63 -13.01
C SER A 74 -9.41 -22.20 -12.41
N ASP A 75 -8.91 -21.02 -12.78
CA ASP A 75 -7.66 -20.45 -12.28
C ASP A 75 -7.95 -19.42 -11.18
N LYS A 76 -7.86 -19.86 -9.92
CA LYS A 76 -8.11 -19.01 -8.75
C LYS A 76 -7.22 -17.76 -8.72
N GLN A 77 -6.01 -17.83 -9.29
CA GLN A 77 -5.11 -16.67 -9.33
C GLN A 77 -5.60 -15.65 -10.35
N ARG A 78 -5.96 -16.08 -11.56
CA ARG A 78 -6.50 -15.19 -12.60
C ARG A 78 -7.80 -14.53 -12.15
N VAL A 79 -8.66 -15.26 -11.44
CA VAL A 79 -9.89 -14.68 -10.86
C VAL A 79 -9.56 -13.61 -9.83
N ARG A 80 -8.60 -13.86 -8.92
CA ARG A 80 -8.15 -12.85 -7.95
C ARG A 80 -7.56 -11.63 -8.64
N ASP A 81 -6.77 -11.84 -9.69
CA ASP A 81 -6.15 -10.77 -10.48
C ASP A 81 -7.21 -9.91 -11.17
N TYR A 82 -8.25 -10.53 -11.70
CA TYR A 82 -9.37 -9.82 -12.28
C TYR A 82 -10.09 -8.93 -11.24
N VAL A 83 -10.41 -9.48 -10.07
CA VAL A 83 -11.06 -8.72 -8.99
C VAL A 83 -10.16 -7.57 -8.51
N ALA A 84 -8.85 -7.80 -8.37
CA ALA A 84 -7.90 -6.77 -8.01
C ALA A 84 -7.92 -5.60 -9.01
N ASN A 85 -7.95 -5.90 -10.31
CA ASN A 85 -8.04 -4.86 -11.36
C ASN A 85 -9.34 -4.06 -11.27
N VAL A 86 -10.48 -4.70 -10.99
CA VAL A 86 -11.76 -3.99 -10.79
C VAL A 86 -11.68 -3.08 -9.56
N ILE A 87 -11.17 -3.60 -8.44
CA ILE A 87 -10.99 -2.79 -7.21
C ILE A 87 -10.01 -1.65 -7.46
N HIS A 88 -8.89 -1.88 -8.14
CA HIS A 88 -7.93 -0.84 -8.49
C HIS A 88 -8.59 0.30 -9.31
N SER A 89 -9.43 -0.06 -10.27
CA SER A 89 -10.17 0.93 -11.06
C SER A 89 -11.06 1.81 -10.18
N VAL A 90 -11.78 1.24 -9.22
CA VAL A 90 -12.61 2.00 -8.28
C VAL A 90 -11.74 2.81 -7.30
N ASN A 91 -10.66 2.22 -6.77
CA ASN A 91 -9.75 2.90 -5.87
C ASN A 91 -9.15 4.19 -6.45
N SER A 92 -9.03 4.28 -7.78
CA SER A 92 -8.50 5.48 -8.45
C SER A 92 -9.38 6.72 -8.27
N PHE A 93 -10.67 6.53 -7.98
CA PHE A 93 -11.66 7.58 -7.73
C PHE A 93 -11.89 7.85 -6.23
N LEU A 94 -11.31 7.04 -5.36
CA LEU A 94 -11.51 7.13 -3.90
C LEU A 94 -10.40 7.95 -3.23
N ALA A 95 -10.77 8.69 -2.19
CA ALA A 95 -9.79 9.28 -1.29
C ALA A 95 -8.90 8.18 -0.66
N PRO A 96 -7.62 8.45 -0.34
CA PRO A 96 -6.72 7.43 0.19
C PRO A 96 -7.31 6.61 1.34
N PHE A 97 -7.99 7.24 2.29
CA PHE A 97 -8.57 6.55 3.45
C PHE A 97 -9.84 5.74 3.15
N GLU A 98 -10.45 5.92 1.98
CA GLU A 98 -11.63 5.16 1.52
C GLU A 98 -11.23 3.90 0.72
N ARG A 99 -9.98 3.78 0.27
CA ARG A 99 -9.50 2.72 -0.62
C ARG A 99 -9.54 1.34 -0.01
N ILE A 100 -9.79 0.34 -0.83
CA ILE A 100 -9.81 -1.08 -0.47
C ILE A 100 -8.40 -1.65 -0.66
N VAL A 101 -7.79 -2.16 0.40
CA VAL A 101 -6.42 -2.71 0.40
C VAL A 101 -6.41 -4.21 0.17
N ALA A 102 -7.37 -4.93 0.74
CA ALA A 102 -7.45 -6.38 0.61
C ALA A 102 -8.90 -6.82 0.40
N PHE A 103 -9.08 -7.99 -0.18
CA PHE A 103 -10.40 -8.56 -0.38
C PHE A 103 -10.39 -10.08 -0.24
N ARG A 104 -11.56 -10.63 0.03
CA ARG A 104 -11.82 -12.07 0.03
C ARG A 104 -13.04 -12.38 -0.83
N GLN A 105 -12.88 -13.30 -1.75
CA GLN A 105 -14.01 -13.87 -2.46
C GLN A 105 -14.82 -14.75 -1.51
N VAL A 106 -16.15 -14.58 -1.51
CA VAL A 106 -17.09 -15.42 -0.79
C VAL A 106 -17.82 -16.34 -1.75
N ASP A 107 -18.10 -17.56 -1.29
CA ASP A 107 -18.65 -18.63 -2.13
C ASP A 107 -20.17 -18.59 -2.25
N ARG A 108 -20.85 -17.94 -1.31
CA ARG A 108 -22.30 -17.76 -1.29
C ARG A 108 -22.73 -16.29 -1.39
N ASN A 109 -23.95 -16.06 -1.77
CA ASN A 109 -24.55 -14.73 -1.69
C ASN A 109 -24.79 -14.33 -0.25
N PHE A 110 -24.80 -13.02 0.01
CA PHE A 110 -25.45 -12.49 1.21
C PHE A 110 -26.98 -12.64 1.03
N ASP A 111 -27.66 -13.13 2.06
CA ASP A 111 -29.02 -13.62 1.94
C ASP A 111 -29.97 -13.03 2.99
N LYS A 112 -31.27 -12.90 2.59
CA LYS A 112 -32.34 -12.44 3.48
C LYS A 112 -32.67 -13.47 4.54
N ASP A 113 -32.75 -14.74 4.15
CA ASP A 113 -33.16 -15.84 5.02
C ASP A 113 -32.11 -16.07 6.12
N LEU A 114 -30.85 -15.72 5.84
CA LEU A 114 -29.77 -15.68 6.83
C LEU A 114 -29.74 -14.36 7.64
N GLY A 115 -30.67 -13.46 7.41
CA GLY A 115 -30.72 -12.19 8.13
C GLY A 115 -29.65 -11.18 7.71
N GLU A 116 -28.95 -11.39 6.58
CA GLU A 116 -27.85 -10.54 6.11
C GLU A 116 -28.33 -9.36 5.26
N LEU A 117 -29.54 -9.48 4.70
CA LEU A 117 -30.19 -8.43 3.92
C LEU A 117 -31.51 -8.00 4.55
N THR A 118 -31.85 -6.74 4.33
CA THR A 118 -33.20 -6.23 4.61
C THR A 118 -34.17 -6.66 3.52
N GLU A 119 -35.49 -6.45 3.74
CA GLU A 119 -36.51 -6.66 2.71
C GLU A 119 -36.23 -5.90 1.40
N LYS A 120 -35.57 -4.76 1.49
CA LYS A 120 -35.19 -3.92 0.35
C LYS A 120 -33.84 -4.32 -0.28
N GLY A 121 -33.21 -5.42 0.21
CA GLY A 121 -31.92 -5.91 -0.31
C GLY A 121 -30.70 -5.10 0.16
N THR A 122 -30.82 -4.23 1.17
CA THR A 122 -29.66 -3.54 1.76
C THR A 122 -28.98 -4.43 2.80
N PHE A 123 -27.66 -4.30 2.94
CA PHE A 123 -26.86 -5.08 3.87
C PHE A 123 -27.23 -4.79 5.34
N LYS A 124 -27.39 -5.84 6.14
CA LYS A 124 -27.38 -5.78 7.60
C LYS A 124 -25.97 -6.05 8.09
N ARG A 125 -25.18 -4.99 8.25
CA ARG A 125 -23.74 -5.06 8.50
C ARG A 125 -23.36 -5.94 9.68
N ALA A 126 -24.05 -5.82 10.81
CA ALA A 126 -23.74 -6.61 11.99
C ALA A 126 -23.86 -8.12 11.74
N SER A 127 -24.93 -8.58 11.06
CA SER A 127 -25.13 -10.00 10.73
C SER A 127 -24.06 -10.53 9.76
N ILE A 128 -23.71 -9.74 8.75
CA ILE A 128 -22.66 -10.14 7.80
C ILE A 128 -21.31 -10.25 8.51
N LEU A 129 -20.94 -9.28 9.35
CA LEU A 129 -19.70 -9.30 10.11
C LEU A 129 -19.62 -10.49 11.07
N GLU A 130 -20.74 -10.87 11.68
CA GLU A 130 -20.82 -12.05 12.54
C GLU A 130 -20.63 -13.35 11.74
N HIS A 131 -21.35 -13.53 10.63
CA HIS A 131 -21.27 -14.74 9.82
C HIS A 131 -19.94 -14.93 9.10
N PHE A 132 -19.24 -13.85 8.80
CA PHE A 132 -17.94 -13.86 8.12
C PHE A 132 -16.78 -13.44 9.04
N LYS A 133 -16.95 -13.54 10.35
CA LYS A 133 -15.98 -13.07 11.35
C LYS A 133 -14.58 -13.57 11.08
N ASP A 134 -14.37 -14.87 10.98
CA ASP A 134 -13.04 -15.46 10.76
C ASP A 134 -12.42 -15.01 9.43
N THR A 135 -13.27 -14.86 8.40
CA THR A 135 -12.84 -14.36 7.09
C THR A 135 -12.37 -12.93 7.17
N VAL A 136 -13.12 -12.08 7.88
CA VAL A 136 -12.78 -10.67 8.10
C VAL A 136 -11.52 -10.55 8.94
N GLU A 137 -11.40 -11.27 10.05
CA GLU A 137 -10.21 -11.26 10.90
C GLU A 137 -8.97 -11.65 10.11
N SER A 138 -9.05 -12.65 9.24
CA SER A 138 -7.93 -13.07 8.38
C SER A 138 -7.43 -11.98 7.42
N LEU A 139 -8.27 -11.00 7.07
CA LEU A 139 -7.89 -9.87 6.21
C LEU A 139 -7.07 -8.81 6.94
N TYR A 140 -7.11 -8.80 8.28
CA TYR A 140 -6.40 -7.85 9.13
C TYR A 140 -5.30 -8.50 9.98
N GLU A 141 -5.12 -9.83 9.89
CA GLU A 141 -4.15 -10.60 10.68
C GLU A 141 -2.74 -10.04 10.56
N ARG A 142 -2.37 -9.55 9.37
CA ARG A 142 -1.04 -8.99 9.11
C ARG A 142 -1.12 -7.55 8.64
N SER A 143 -0.26 -6.71 9.18
CA SER A 143 -0.13 -5.31 8.76
C SER A 143 0.69 -5.12 7.47
N TYR A 144 1.17 -6.21 6.88
CA TYR A 144 2.02 -6.22 5.70
C TYR A 144 1.71 -7.41 4.77
N LYS A 145 2.15 -7.29 3.53
CA LYS A 145 2.20 -8.38 2.55
C LYS A 145 3.63 -8.89 2.43
N SER A 146 3.82 -10.21 2.59
CA SER A 146 5.12 -10.85 2.42
C SER A 146 5.32 -11.37 1.00
N PHE A 147 6.57 -11.26 0.54
CA PHE A 147 7.10 -11.95 -0.63
C PHE A 147 8.38 -12.67 -0.20
N PHE A 148 8.65 -13.82 -0.78
CA PHE A 148 9.78 -14.67 -0.39
C PHE A 148 10.73 -14.87 -1.57
N MET A 149 12.02 -14.85 -1.29
CA MET A 149 13.09 -15.14 -2.22
C MET A 149 14.20 -15.84 -1.45
N GLU A 150 14.40 -17.14 -1.71
CA GLU A 150 15.31 -17.97 -0.92
C GLU A 150 15.02 -17.79 0.58
N ASP A 151 16.01 -17.37 1.37
CA ASP A 151 15.89 -17.11 2.81
C ASP A 151 15.41 -15.68 3.16
N LEU A 152 15.16 -14.83 2.15
CA LEU A 152 14.75 -13.45 2.36
C LEU A 152 13.22 -13.32 2.32
N GLU A 153 12.64 -12.72 3.36
CA GLU A 153 11.27 -12.26 3.39
C GLU A 153 11.23 -10.74 3.13
N ILE A 154 10.46 -10.32 2.13
CA ILE A 154 10.24 -8.91 1.81
C ILE A 154 8.84 -8.53 2.32
N GLN A 155 8.76 -7.60 3.25
CA GLN A 155 7.52 -7.14 3.86
C GLN A 155 7.13 -5.75 3.36
N ILE A 156 6.00 -5.67 2.65
CA ILE A 156 5.42 -4.40 2.18
C ILE A 156 4.24 -4.05 3.08
N PRO A 157 4.29 -2.95 3.84
CA PRO A 157 3.22 -2.58 4.77
C PRO A 157 1.94 -2.19 4.03
N ASN A 158 0.78 -2.52 4.62
CA ASN A 158 -0.53 -2.35 4.00
C ASN A 158 -0.87 -0.90 3.68
N TRP A 159 -0.28 0.07 4.38
CA TRP A 159 -0.53 1.46 4.08
C TRP A 159 0.15 1.93 2.77
N VAL A 160 1.19 1.24 2.25
CA VAL A 160 1.72 1.50 0.90
C VAL A 160 0.64 1.20 -0.13
N PHE A 161 -0.07 0.08 0.01
CA PHE A 161 -1.19 -0.27 -0.86
C PHE A 161 -2.30 0.79 -0.76
N LEU A 162 -2.61 1.22 0.46
CA LEU A 162 -3.61 2.27 0.70
C LEU A 162 -3.24 3.58 -0.01
N GLN A 163 -2.00 4.04 0.14
CA GLN A 163 -1.52 5.28 -0.48
C GLN A 163 -1.50 5.19 -2.00
N ARG A 164 -1.04 4.06 -2.55
CA ARG A 164 -0.94 3.83 -3.99
C ARG A 164 -2.28 3.51 -4.66
N GLY A 165 -3.33 3.23 -3.90
CA GLY A 165 -4.61 2.74 -4.43
C GLY A 165 -4.54 1.31 -4.93
N TRP A 166 -3.55 0.53 -4.50
CA TRP A 166 -3.35 -0.86 -4.84
C TRP A 166 -4.02 -1.78 -3.83
N THR A 167 -4.33 -2.99 -4.28
CA THR A 167 -4.62 -4.10 -3.37
C THR A 167 -3.36 -4.94 -3.15
N GLN A 168 -3.35 -5.76 -2.10
CA GLN A 168 -2.25 -6.72 -1.85
C GLN A 168 -2.02 -7.69 -3.02
N ASN A 169 -3.02 -7.90 -3.88
CA ASN A 169 -2.93 -8.78 -5.04
C ASN A 169 -2.37 -8.09 -6.29
N ASP A 170 -2.20 -6.76 -6.28
CA ASP A 170 -1.64 -6.03 -7.42
C ASP A 170 -0.13 -6.17 -7.53
N LEU A 171 0.56 -6.58 -6.46
CA LEU A 171 2.00 -6.81 -6.49
C LEU A 171 2.33 -8.29 -6.69
N VAL A 172 3.33 -8.52 -7.52
CA VAL A 172 3.92 -9.84 -7.78
C VAL A 172 5.44 -9.71 -7.68
N PHE A 173 6.07 -10.66 -6.98
CA PHE A 173 7.52 -10.78 -6.94
C PHE A 173 7.95 -12.00 -7.74
N LYS A 174 8.77 -11.78 -8.75
CA LYS A 174 9.31 -12.84 -9.62
C LYS A 174 10.61 -12.38 -10.27
N ASP A 175 11.57 -13.29 -10.41
CA ASP A 175 12.86 -13.05 -11.08
C ASP A 175 13.57 -11.80 -10.51
N HIS A 176 13.64 -11.68 -9.18
CA HIS A 176 14.22 -10.54 -8.46
C HIS A 176 13.54 -9.19 -8.70
N ILE A 177 12.34 -9.20 -9.26
CA ILE A 177 11.58 -7.98 -9.55
C ILE A 177 10.25 -8.00 -8.81
N LEU A 178 10.06 -7.04 -7.92
CA LEU A 178 8.79 -6.69 -7.37
C LEU A 178 8.10 -5.76 -8.36
N ARG A 179 6.94 -6.16 -8.87
CA ARG A 179 6.23 -5.40 -9.90
C ARG A 179 4.74 -5.31 -9.65
N HIS A 180 4.19 -4.18 -9.99
CA HIS A 180 2.75 -4.03 -10.13
C HIS A 180 2.27 -4.75 -11.41
N ARG A 181 1.08 -5.37 -11.37
CA ARG A 181 0.55 -6.18 -12.49
C ARG A 181 0.45 -5.45 -13.80
N ASN A 182 0.15 -4.14 -13.77
CA ASN A 182 0.11 -3.31 -14.97
C ASN A 182 1.51 -2.95 -15.52
N LYS A 183 2.58 -3.45 -14.91
CA LYS A 183 3.99 -3.26 -15.29
C LYS A 183 4.50 -1.81 -15.29
N ARG A 184 3.72 -0.85 -14.82
CA ARG A 184 4.16 0.56 -14.75
C ARG A 184 5.13 0.83 -13.61
N HIS A 185 5.04 0.03 -12.54
CA HIS A 185 5.86 0.17 -11.35
C HIS A 185 6.60 -1.14 -11.11
N THR A 186 7.90 -1.07 -11.23
CA THR A 186 8.82 -2.21 -11.01
C THR A 186 9.91 -1.78 -10.05
N LEU A 187 10.36 -2.71 -9.22
CA LEU A 187 11.47 -2.49 -8.31
C LEU A 187 12.33 -3.75 -8.28
N ARG A 188 13.59 -3.63 -8.64
CA ARG A 188 14.56 -4.71 -8.57
C ARG A 188 15.03 -4.91 -7.14
N ILE A 189 15.09 -6.17 -6.67
CA ILE A 189 15.57 -6.55 -5.35
C ILE A 189 16.48 -7.75 -5.52
N GLU A 190 17.78 -7.58 -5.30
CA GLU A 190 18.80 -8.64 -5.48
C GLU A 190 19.60 -8.76 -4.18
N PRO A 191 19.51 -9.89 -3.45
CA PRO A 191 20.32 -10.10 -2.25
C PRO A 191 21.78 -10.40 -2.64
N GLY A 192 22.71 -9.89 -1.84
CA GLY A 192 24.11 -10.24 -1.82
C GLY A 192 24.50 -10.83 -0.49
N LYS A 193 25.80 -11.04 -0.25
CA LYS A 193 26.30 -11.66 0.98
C LYS A 193 26.09 -10.78 2.22
N ASP A 194 26.46 -9.51 2.14
CA ASP A 194 26.38 -8.51 3.22
C ASP A 194 25.68 -7.23 2.74
N GLU A 195 25.05 -7.29 1.58
CA GLU A 195 24.38 -6.16 0.97
C GLU A 195 23.14 -6.63 0.19
N ILE A 196 22.22 -5.73 -0.05
CA ILE A 196 21.05 -5.95 -0.90
C ILE A 196 20.95 -4.80 -1.91
N ARG A 197 20.75 -5.15 -3.17
CA ARG A 197 20.41 -4.17 -4.19
C ARG A 197 18.90 -3.94 -4.19
N ILE A 198 18.49 -2.68 -4.11
CA ILE A 198 17.09 -2.27 -4.25
C ILE A 198 17.06 -1.15 -5.27
N GLY A 199 16.43 -1.39 -6.41
CA GLY A 199 16.46 -0.48 -7.53
C GLY A 199 17.88 -0.20 -8.00
N ALA A 200 18.26 1.07 -8.06
CA ALA A 200 19.57 1.51 -8.51
C ALA A 200 20.68 1.39 -7.44
N PHE A 201 20.32 1.22 -6.14
CA PHE A 201 21.27 1.34 -5.03
C PHE A 201 21.54 0.02 -4.33
N PHE A 202 22.73 -0.04 -3.72
CA PHE A 202 23.13 -1.10 -2.81
C PHE A 202 23.06 -0.59 -1.38
N TYR A 203 22.45 -1.38 -0.51
CA TYR A 203 22.31 -1.12 0.91
C TYR A 203 23.09 -2.20 1.68
N GLN A 204 23.78 -1.84 2.77
CA GLN A 204 24.26 -2.87 3.68
C GLN A 204 23.07 -3.54 4.34
N PHE A 205 23.06 -4.86 4.30
CA PHE A 205 21.93 -5.64 4.80
C PHE A 205 22.44 -6.95 5.38
N GLN A 206 22.15 -7.17 6.65
CA GLN A 206 22.50 -8.39 7.38
C GLN A 206 21.24 -8.97 8.04
N GLY A 207 20.31 -9.44 7.23
CA GLY A 207 19.06 -9.95 7.75
C GLY A 207 18.36 -10.88 6.80
N LYS A 208 17.29 -11.51 7.32
CA LYS A 208 16.38 -12.35 6.54
C LYS A 208 15.03 -11.66 6.24
N ILE A 209 14.82 -10.47 6.81
CA ILE A 209 13.57 -9.73 6.65
C ILE A 209 13.89 -8.32 6.18
N LEU A 210 13.48 -8.01 4.95
CA LEU A 210 13.53 -6.67 4.39
C LEU A 210 12.19 -5.98 4.65
N GLN A 211 12.15 -5.00 5.53
CA GLN A 211 10.95 -4.24 5.86
C GLN A 211 10.92 -2.94 5.06
N PHE A 212 9.94 -2.81 4.17
CA PHE A 212 9.74 -1.56 3.42
C PHE A 212 9.28 -0.40 4.30
N GLU A 213 8.81 -0.70 5.50
CA GLU A 213 8.49 0.31 6.48
C GLU A 213 9.71 1.19 6.84
N ASP A 214 10.92 0.64 6.79
CA ASP A 214 12.17 1.36 7.08
C ASP A 214 12.41 2.49 6.09
N PHE A 215 12.17 2.27 4.79
CA PHE A 215 12.27 3.32 3.76
C PHE A 215 11.26 4.44 3.93
N ILE A 216 10.14 4.14 4.54
CA ILE A 216 9.03 5.05 4.72
C ILE A 216 9.24 5.92 5.94
N ARG A 217 9.75 5.33 7.01
CA ARG A 217 10.11 6.06 8.23
C ARG A 217 11.37 6.91 8.02
N GLN A 218 12.19 6.51 7.06
CA GLN A 218 13.46 7.18 6.76
C GLN A 218 13.59 7.45 5.25
N PRO A 219 12.87 8.45 4.74
CA PRO A 219 12.86 8.79 3.31
C PRO A 219 14.25 9.09 2.74
N ALA A 220 15.22 9.45 3.60
CA ALA A 220 16.61 9.67 3.18
C ALA A 220 17.22 8.46 2.45
N TYR A 221 16.77 7.23 2.76
CA TYR A 221 17.22 6.03 2.05
C TYR A 221 16.72 5.92 0.62
N CYS A 222 15.61 6.57 0.32
CA CYS A 222 15.02 6.55 -1.01
C CYS A 222 15.65 7.61 -1.91
N ILE A 223 16.26 8.67 -1.33
CA ILE A 223 16.72 9.84 -2.07
C ILE A 223 17.71 9.46 -3.16
N GLY A 224 17.32 9.73 -4.40
CA GLY A 224 18.11 9.45 -5.60
C GLY A 224 17.98 8.02 -6.13
N ASN A 225 17.28 7.13 -5.43
CA ASN A 225 16.90 5.83 -5.95
C ASN A 225 15.56 5.94 -6.68
N GLN A 226 15.62 6.31 -7.94
CA GLN A 226 14.43 6.63 -8.74
C GLN A 226 13.41 5.49 -8.76
N GLU A 227 13.84 4.24 -8.90
CA GLU A 227 12.94 3.08 -8.91
C GLU A 227 12.19 2.95 -7.56
N LEU A 228 12.90 3.15 -6.45
CA LEU A 228 12.32 3.07 -5.11
C LEU A 228 11.42 4.28 -4.81
N GLU A 229 11.83 5.48 -5.21
CA GLU A 229 11.01 6.70 -5.09
C GLU A 229 9.69 6.57 -5.87
N GLU A 230 9.75 6.06 -7.09
CA GLU A 230 8.56 5.81 -7.91
C GLU A 230 7.69 4.72 -7.30
N PHE A 231 8.31 3.65 -6.78
CA PHE A 231 7.59 2.55 -6.16
C PHE A 231 6.85 2.98 -4.90
N LEU A 232 7.46 3.81 -4.05
CA LEU A 232 6.89 4.33 -2.80
C LEU A 232 6.09 5.63 -2.96
N ASP A 233 5.99 6.18 -4.18
CA ASP A 233 5.34 7.48 -4.46
C ASP A 233 6.07 8.70 -3.86
N TYR A 234 7.38 8.60 -3.79
CA TYR A 234 8.25 9.69 -3.35
C TYR A 234 8.88 10.48 -4.52
N SER A 235 8.32 10.37 -5.71
CA SER A 235 8.84 11.02 -6.93
C SER A 235 8.91 12.56 -6.84
N HIS A 236 8.18 13.17 -5.90
CA HIS A 236 8.28 14.61 -5.60
C HIS A 236 9.59 14.97 -4.86
N LEU A 237 10.29 13.98 -4.28
CA LEU A 237 11.59 14.16 -3.63
C LEU A 237 12.76 14.03 -4.61
N ARG A 238 12.51 14.11 -5.91
CA ARG A 238 13.53 13.92 -6.97
C ARG A 238 14.76 14.76 -6.75
N ILE A 239 15.75 14.13 -6.16
CA ILE A 239 17.05 14.69 -5.91
C ILE A 239 18.10 13.76 -6.57
N LYS A 240 19.20 14.29 -7.15
CA LYS A 240 20.24 13.45 -7.81
C LYS A 240 20.89 12.49 -6.80
N PRO A 241 21.23 11.27 -7.19
CA PRO A 241 21.76 10.26 -6.30
C PRO A 241 23.09 10.69 -5.67
N ILE A 242 23.15 10.59 -4.36
CA ILE A 242 24.41 10.58 -3.62
C ILE A 242 24.86 9.11 -3.57
N ASN A 243 26.09 8.83 -3.93
CA ASN A 243 26.65 7.46 -3.95
C ASN A 243 26.92 6.99 -2.50
N LEU A 244 25.88 6.70 -1.76
CA LEU A 244 25.95 6.25 -0.38
C LEU A 244 25.40 4.82 -0.29
N LYS A 245 26.07 4.00 0.53
CA LYS A 245 25.55 2.67 0.91
C LYS A 245 24.99 2.77 2.34
N PRO A 246 23.71 3.12 2.52
CA PRO A 246 23.11 3.10 3.84
C PRO A 246 23.01 1.65 4.34
N THR A 247 23.10 1.48 5.65
CA THR A 247 22.95 0.17 6.30
C THR A 247 21.51 -0.05 6.66
N LEU A 248 20.91 -1.12 6.16
CA LEU A 248 19.59 -1.59 6.58
C LEU A 248 19.79 -2.62 7.69
N LEU A 249 19.32 -2.32 8.88
CA LEU A 249 19.41 -3.22 10.03
C LEU A 249 18.11 -4.02 10.17
N PRO A 250 18.20 -5.35 10.42
CA PRO A 250 17.01 -6.16 10.60
C PRO A 250 16.26 -5.80 11.87
N GLY A 251 15.04 -5.29 11.72
CA GLY A 251 14.08 -5.17 12.81
C GLY A 251 14.29 -4.06 13.82
N THR A 252 15.21 -3.13 13.60
CA THR A 252 15.40 -1.98 14.47
C THR A 252 15.15 -0.66 13.73
N TRP A 253 14.31 0.17 14.33
CA TRP A 253 13.87 1.46 13.83
C TRP A 253 14.90 2.58 13.95
N THR A 254 16.02 2.30 14.67
CA THR A 254 16.86 3.33 15.25
C THR A 254 18.23 3.45 14.60
N ASP A 255 18.69 2.48 13.82
CA ASP A 255 20.11 2.41 13.51
C ASP A 255 20.40 2.46 12.02
N LEU A 256 20.16 3.65 11.45
CA LEU A 256 20.74 4.08 10.21
C LEU A 256 22.20 4.48 10.46
N GLU A 257 23.09 3.52 10.54
CA GLU A 257 24.51 3.84 10.47
C GLU A 257 24.93 4.09 9.01
N PHE A 258 25.09 5.35 8.69
CA PHE A 258 25.91 5.68 7.51
C PHE A 258 27.35 5.26 7.79
N SER A 259 27.96 4.53 6.88
CA SER A 259 29.38 4.17 7.01
C SER A 259 30.22 5.44 7.19
N ASN A 260 31.32 5.38 7.95
CA ASN A 260 32.23 6.52 8.13
C ASN A 260 32.68 7.13 6.78
N LYS A 261 32.81 6.30 5.73
CA LYS A 261 33.13 6.76 4.37
C LYS A 261 32.00 7.61 3.79
N ALA A 262 30.75 7.26 4.06
CA ALA A 262 29.58 8.03 3.61
C ALA A 262 29.49 9.37 4.34
N LYS A 263 29.77 9.41 5.65
CA LYS A 263 29.81 10.64 6.42
C LYS A 263 30.88 11.59 5.89
N LEU A 264 32.12 11.10 5.70
CA LEU A 264 33.24 11.89 5.16
C LEU A 264 32.93 12.44 3.75
N GLN A 265 32.28 11.65 2.92
CA GLN A 265 31.87 12.12 1.58
C GLN A 265 30.79 13.21 1.68
N ALA A 266 29.79 13.04 2.54
CA ALA A 266 28.77 14.06 2.77
C ALA A 266 29.35 15.36 3.34
N GLU A 267 30.30 15.26 4.27
CA GLU A 267 31.02 16.43 4.83
C GLU A 267 31.78 17.19 3.73
N ALA A 268 32.49 16.47 2.87
CA ALA A 268 33.22 17.07 1.74
C ALA A 268 32.29 17.76 0.72
N GLU A 269 31.12 17.19 0.47
CA GLU A 269 30.11 17.80 -0.41
C GLU A 269 29.48 19.05 0.21
N VAL A 270 29.20 19.05 1.54
CA VAL A 270 28.74 20.23 2.26
C VAL A 270 29.78 21.35 2.21
N GLU A 271 31.04 21.04 2.49
CA GLU A 271 32.12 22.03 2.39
C GLU A 271 32.24 22.63 0.99
N LYS A 272 32.11 21.80 -0.02
CA LYS A 272 32.14 22.24 -1.44
C LYS A 272 30.95 23.15 -1.73
N ALA A 273 29.74 22.81 -1.31
CA ALA A 273 28.55 23.62 -1.51
C ALA A 273 28.66 24.98 -0.82
N LEU A 274 29.16 25.00 0.42
CA LEU A 274 29.40 26.24 1.18
C LEU A 274 30.44 27.15 0.51
N LYS A 275 31.56 26.59 0.03
CA LYS A 275 32.60 27.34 -0.70
C LYS A 275 32.09 28.00 -1.98
N HIS A 276 31.10 27.43 -2.62
CA HIS A 276 30.51 27.94 -3.88
C HIS A 276 29.22 28.68 -3.65
N SER A 277 28.78 28.89 -2.39
CA SER A 277 27.48 29.48 -2.02
C SER A 277 26.30 28.78 -2.74
N ASP A 278 26.41 27.48 -2.92
CA ASP A 278 25.36 26.65 -3.54
C ASP A 278 24.32 26.24 -2.49
N TYR A 279 23.16 26.88 -2.53
CA TYR A 279 22.00 26.58 -1.66
C TYR A 279 20.90 25.85 -2.42
N SER A 280 21.23 25.16 -3.49
CA SER A 280 20.28 24.32 -4.23
C SER A 280 19.75 23.18 -3.38
N LEU A 281 18.59 22.63 -3.75
CA LEU A 281 18.06 21.43 -3.11
C LEU A 281 19.05 20.24 -3.18
N GLU A 282 19.94 20.21 -4.17
CA GLU A 282 20.98 19.20 -4.33
C GLU A 282 22.07 19.35 -3.24
N ALA A 283 22.44 20.57 -2.91
CA ALA A 283 23.40 20.88 -1.85
C ALA A 283 22.84 20.59 -0.45
N LEU A 284 21.54 20.57 -0.26
CA LEU A 284 20.88 20.23 1.02
C LEU A 284 20.92 18.75 1.37
N LYS A 285 21.11 17.86 0.42
CA LYS A 285 21.13 16.40 0.65
C LYS A 285 22.16 15.95 1.66
N PRO A 286 23.46 16.25 1.45
CA PRO A 286 24.48 15.84 2.39
C PRO A 286 24.23 16.46 3.79
N VAL A 287 23.65 17.67 3.86
CA VAL A 287 23.24 18.28 5.13
C VAL A 287 22.16 17.46 5.83
N ILE A 288 21.10 17.08 5.12
CA ILE A 288 20.02 16.26 5.67
C ILE A 288 20.58 14.92 6.20
N MET A 289 21.48 14.30 5.46
CA MET A 289 22.09 13.03 5.85
C MET A 289 22.95 13.16 7.11
N LEU A 290 23.77 14.22 7.21
CA LEU A 290 24.60 14.48 8.39
C LEU A 290 23.73 14.78 9.62
N VAL A 291 22.67 15.56 9.47
CA VAL A 291 21.71 15.83 10.56
C VAL A 291 21.06 14.54 11.05
N TYR A 292 20.60 13.68 10.13
CA TYR A 292 20.04 12.38 10.51
C TYR A 292 21.06 11.49 11.22
N SER A 293 22.30 11.45 10.75
CA SER A 293 23.35 10.64 11.38
C SER A 293 23.73 11.12 12.77
N GLN A 294 23.65 12.42 13.05
CA GLN A 294 23.95 13.00 14.37
C GLN A 294 22.78 12.90 15.36
N THR A 295 21.53 12.98 14.89
CA THR A 295 20.35 12.85 15.76
C THR A 295 20.11 11.42 16.24
N LEU A 296 20.57 10.42 15.48
CA LEU A 296 20.40 9.02 15.82
C LEU A 296 21.55 8.44 16.65
N HIS A 297 22.75 9.05 16.58
CA HIS A 297 23.92 8.67 17.37
C HIS A 297 24.58 9.93 17.95
N PRO A 298 24.03 10.52 19.03
CA PRO A 298 24.79 11.51 19.79
C PRO A 298 25.99 10.81 20.39
N SER A 299 27.15 11.15 19.88
CA SER A 299 28.47 10.70 20.41
C SER A 299 28.66 11.11 21.86
#